data_d0fdebe1a5d275ecb58d6cac19caace7
#
_entry.id   d0fdebe1a5d275ecb58d6cac19caace7
#
_cell.length_a   1.000
_cell.length_b   1.000
_cell.length_c   1.000
_cell.angle_alpha   90.00
_cell.angle_beta   90.00
_cell.angle_gamma   90.00
#
_symmetry.space_group_name_H-M   'P 1'
#
loop_
_entity.id
_entity.type
_entity.pdbx_description
1 polymer ?
#
loop_
_entity_poly.entity_id
_entity_poly.type
_entity_poly.pdbx_seq_one_letter_code
_entity_poly.pdbx_strand_id
1 'polypeptide(L)'
;MLGYKVFRENLNSRGFQYEIGKTYQMDEEPVPGHRGFHACFSLDDVFKYCLPLRNTYRICKVELAGTVAEGHHKVASNRITILEELDYKTVFDVHSKNIDHLVMLIQHGDDSHLDILVNHPNTSVRCEVAKRGRPQDLDILVRDRSWLVRREVLRHGRPQDLDILVRDSHWAIRSDVAYHGRHQDLDILVHDRDESVRLEVARHGRPQDLDILAHDDDKYVRRNVANHGRPQDLNILVHDEDDYVRINVAKHGRPQDLDILVHDEYEYVRINVAKHGRPQDLNILVHDEDECVRRNVAKHGHPQDSNILGCDKVA
;
A
#
# COMPACT_ATOMS: atom_id res chain seq x y z
N MET A 1 -38.41 -5.14 30.81
CA MET A 1 -37.35 -4.36 30.13
C MET A 1 -37.11 -4.98 28.77
N LEU A 2 -37.01 -4.17 27.70
CA LEU A 2 -36.64 -4.67 26.35
C LEU A 2 -35.15 -4.74 26.21
N GLY A 3 -34.67 -5.73 25.45
CA GLY A 3 -33.26 -5.90 25.12
C GLY A 3 -33.07 -6.71 23.84
N TYR A 4 -31.82 -7.01 23.52
CA TYR A 4 -31.45 -7.77 22.33
C TYR A 4 -30.52 -8.92 22.70
N LYS A 5 -30.77 -10.09 22.11
CA LYS A 5 -30.03 -11.31 22.40
C LYS A 5 -29.63 -12.01 21.12
N VAL A 6 -28.35 -12.41 21.05
CA VAL A 6 -27.81 -13.24 19.98
C VAL A 6 -27.96 -14.72 20.31
N PHE A 7 -28.34 -15.50 19.32
CA PHE A 7 -28.41 -16.94 19.33
C PHE A 7 -27.60 -17.55 18.20
N ARG A 8 -27.30 -18.84 18.31
CA ARG A 8 -26.85 -19.63 17.18
C ARG A 8 -27.98 -19.86 16.18
N GLU A 9 -27.67 -20.36 15.01
CA GLU A 9 -28.57 -20.60 13.88
C GLU A 9 -29.91 -21.21 14.27
N ASN A 10 -29.92 -22.16 15.20
CA ASN A 10 -31.12 -22.87 15.67
C ASN A 10 -31.78 -22.27 16.93
N LEU A 11 -31.55 -21.00 17.24
CA LEU A 11 -31.99 -20.34 18.48
C LEU A 11 -31.42 -20.99 19.76
N ASN A 12 -30.25 -21.61 19.69
CA ASN A 12 -29.56 -22.14 20.85
C ASN A 12 -28.60 -21.09 21.44
N SER A 13 -28.55 -21.01 22.76
CA SER A 13 -27.56 -20.20 23.46
C SER A 13 -27.05 -20.98 24.69
N ARG A 14 -25.74 -21.24 24.72
CA ARG A 14 -25.07 -22.00 25.80
C ARG A 14 -25.70 -23.37 26.10
N GLY A 15 -26.15 -24.08 25.07
CA GLY A 15 -26.77 -25.40 25.20
C GLY A 15 -28.24 -25.38 25.53
N PHE A 16 -28.86 -24.23 25.77
CA PHE A 16 -30.28 -24.08 26.01
C PHE A 16 -31.01 -23.69 24.72
N GLN A 17 -32.12 -24.38 24.42
CA GLN A 17 -32.95 -24.19 23.24
C GLN A 17 -34.07 -23.20 23.51
N TYR A 18 -34.18 -22.17 22.67
CA TYR A 18 -35.22 -21.15 22.75
C TYR A 18 -36.17 -21.24 21.55
N GLU A 19 -37.34 -20.66 21.69
CA GLU A 19 -38.36 -20.54 20.66
C GLU A 19 -38.97 -19.12 20.68
N ILE A 20 -39.26 -18.58 19.52
CA ILE A 20 -39.94 -17.28 19.39
C ILE A 20 -41.33 -17.37 19.98
N GLY A 21 -41.73 -16.32 20.72
CA GLY A 21 -43.03 -16.24 21.41
C GLY A 21 -43.05 -16.91 22.77
N LYS A 22 -42.01 -17.66 23.17
CA LYS A 22 -42.00 -18.38 24.48
C LYS A 22 -41.30 -17.58 25.57
N THR A 23 -41.82 -17.78 26.80
CA THR A 23 -41.25 -17.25 28.05
C THR A 23 -40.54 -18.36 28.80
N TYR A 24 -39.38 -18.06 29.33
CA TYR A 24 -38.54 -18.95 30.15
C TYR A 24 -38.28 -18.30 31.50
N GLN A 25 -38.27 -19.09 32.56
CA GLN A 25 -38.07 -18.64 33.94
C GLN A 25 -37.14 -19.59 34.69
N MET A 26 -36.36 -19.05 35.61
CA MET A 26 -35.55 -19.80 36.57
C MET A 26 -35.73 -19.20 37.96
N ASP A 27 -35.49 -20.00 38.97
CA ASP A 27 -35.67 -19.58 40.36
C ASP A 27 -34.43 -18.87 40.95
N GLU A 28 -33.33 -18.96 40.24
CA GLU A 28 -32.03 -18.43 40.69
C GLU A 28 -31.93 -16.92 40.48
N GLU A 29 -31.20 -16.23 41.41
CA GLU A 29 -30.89 -14.82 41.33
C GLU A 29 -29.95 -14.57 40.14
N PRO A 30 -30.28 -13.60 39.25
CA PRO A 30 -29.45 -13.29 38.08
C PRO A 30 -28.17 -12.53 38.47
N VAL A 31 -27.05 -12.92 37.84
CA VAL A 31 -25.72 -12.25 38.00
C VAL A 31 -25.18 -11.97 36.62
N PRO A 32 -24.99 -10.69 36.24
CA PRO A 32 -24.51 -10.33 34.90
C PRO A 32 -23.19 -11.00 34.56
N GLY A 33 -23.17 -11.69 33.42
CA GLY A 33 -22.00 -12.44 32.95
C GLY A 33 -21.86 -13.87 33.47
N HIS A 34 -22.52 -14.20 34.53
CA HIS A 34 -22.44 -15.53 35.17
C HIS A 34 -23.72 -16.33 35.11
N ARG A 35 -24.82 -15.83 35.68
CA ARG A 35 -26.06 -16.58 35.90
C ARG A 35 -27.28 -15.78 35.44
N GLY A 36 -28.27 -16.44 34.92
CA GLY A 36 -29.48 -15.80 34.41
C GLY A 36 -29.56 -15.76 32.88
N PHE A 37 -30.70 -15.28 32.39
CA PHE A 37 -30.91 -15.00 30.99
C PHE A 37 -30.29 -13.65 30.65
N HIS A 38 -29.29 -13.65 29.76
CA HIS A 38 -28.57 -12.44 29.39
C HIS A 38 -29.07 -11.86 28.08
N ALA A 39 -29.17 -10.53 28.02
CA ALA A 39 -29.40 -9.74 26.83
C ALA A 39 -28.54 -8.47 26.86
N CYS A 40 -28.45 -7.77 25.76
CA CYS A 40 -27.82 -6.44 25.65
C CYS A 40 -28.87 -5.33 25.65
N PHE A 41 -28.51 -4.13 26.09
CA PHE A 41 -29.42 -2.99 26.11
C PHE A 41 -29.69 -2.46 24.70
N SER A 42 -28.73 -2.55 23.81
CA SER A 42 -28.81 -2.06 22.44
C SER A 42 -28.27 -3.09 21.43
N LEU A 43 -28.61 -2.91 20.15
CA LEU A 43 -28.02 -3.71 19.08
C LEU A 43 -26.51 -3.49 18.96
N ASP A 44 -26.01 -2.27 19.20
CA ASP A 44 -24.58 -1.98 19.19
C ASP A 44 -23.82 -2.80 20.26
N ASP A 45 -24.44 -3.02 21.41
CA ASP A 45 -23.85 -3.86 22.44
C ASP A 45 -23.84 -5.34 22.07
N VAL A 46 -24.82 -5.82 21.29
CA VAL A 46 -24.83 -7.19 20.77
C VAL A 46 -23.60 -7.46 19.92
N PHE A 47 -23.19 -6.49 19.10
CA PHE A 47 -22.06 -6.62 18.18
C PHE A 47 -20.70 -6.74 18.89
N LYS A 48 -20.59 -6.37 20.16
CA LYS A 48 -19.41 -6.63 20.98
C LYS A 48 -19.21 -8.13 21.32
N TYR A 49 -20.27 -8.92 21.20
CA TYR A 49 -20.26 -10.34 21.57
C TYR A 49 -20.38 -11.30 20.39
N CYS A 50 -20.76 -10.81 19.24
CA CYS A 50 -20.81 -11.62 18.03
C CYS A 50 -20.53 -10.78 16.80
N LEU A 51 -19.98 -11.41 15.77
CA LEU A 51 -20.02 -10.87 14.41
C LEU A 51 -21.36 -11.35 13.82
N PRO A 52 -22.43 -10.52 13.83
CA PRO A 52 -23.80 -10.97 13.60
C PRO A 52 -24.10 -11.41 12.17
N LEU A 53 -23.10 -11.32 11.30
CA LEU A 53 -23.28 -11.41 9.86
C LEU A 53 -22.65 -12.68 9.27
N ARG A 54 -22.27 -13.62 10.13
CA ARG A 54 -22.21 -15.02 9.70
C ARG A 54 -23.62 -15.58 9.79
N ASN A 55 -24.10 -16.25 8.76
CA ASN A 55 -25.39 -16.96 8.73
C ASN A 55 -25.59 -17.97 9.89
N THR A 56 -24.67 -17.98 10.85
CA THR A 56 -24.66 -18.82 12.03
C THR A 56 -25.28 -18.19 13.28
N TYR A 57 -25.68 -16.91 13.20
CA TYR A 57 -26.28 -16.20 14.34
C TYR A 57 -27.61 -15.58 13.97
N ARG A 58 -28.53 -15.59 14.93
CA ARG A 58 -29.85 -14.96 14.87
C ARG A 58 -29.96 -13.96 16.01
N ILE A 59 -30.47 -12.77 15.75
CA ILE A 59 -30.63 -11.71 16.75
C ILE A 59 -32.12 -11.54 16.99
N CYS A 60 -32.54 -11.68 18.25
CA CYS A 60 -33.91 -11.48 18.63
C CYS A 60 -34.05 -10.30 19.60
N LYS A 61 -35.18 -9.59 19.47
CA LYS A 61 -35.69 -8.71 20.49
C LYS A 61 -36.29 -9.54 21.60
N VAL A 62 -35.98 -9.23 22.83
CA VAL A 62 -36.39 -9.98 24.01
C VAL A 62 -36.95 -9.06 25.08
N GLU A 63 -37.85 -9.59 25.88
CA GLU A 63 -38.31 -8.95 27.11
C GLU A 63 -37.70 -9.66 28.32
N LEU A 64 -37.09 -8.89 29.19
CA LEU A 64 -36.52 -9.32 30.46
C LEU A 64 -37.45 -8.89 31.59
N ALA A 65 -37.80 -9.81 32.49
CA ALA A 65 -38.74 -9.58 33.58
C ALA A 65 -38.33 -10.37 34.84
N GLY A 66 -39.10 -10.23 35.91
CA GLY A 66 -38.77 -10.79 37.24
C GLY A 66 -37.65 -9.98 37.90
N THR A 67 -36.71 -10.65 38.56
CA THR A 67 -35.53 -10.02 39.08
C THR A 67 -34.54 -9.70 37.90
N VAL A 68 -34.11 -8.47 37.83
CA VAL A 68 -33.21 -7.96 36.77
C VAL A 68 -31.97 -7.39 37.43
N ALA A 69 -30.80 -7.78 36.93
CA ALA A 69 -29.50 -7.28 37.37
C ALA A 69 -28.77 -6.67 36.18
N GLU A 70 -28.37 -5.42 36.31
CA GLU A 70 -27.69 -4.64 35.24
C GLU A 70 -26.15 -4.74 35.36
N GLY A 71 -25.51 -4.93 34.23
CA GLY A 71 -24.04 -4.84 34.06
C GLY A 71 -23.69 -3.76 33.05
N HIS A 72 -22.41 -3.63 32.71
CA HIS A 72 -21.92 -2.51 31.91
C HIS A 72 -22.52 -2.43 30.48
N HIS A 73 -22.69 -3.58 29.76
CA HIS A 73 -23.22 -3.65 28.40
C HIS A 73 -24.30 -4.72 28.25
N LYS A 74 -24.63 -5.38 29.31
CA LYS A 74 -25.60 -6.50 29.34
C LYS A 74 -26.37 -6.50 30.63
N VAL A 75 -27.53 -7.08 30.52
CA VAL A 75 -28.46 -7.29 31.61
C VAL A 75 -28.72 -8.78 31.78
N ALA A 76 -28.87 -9.22 33.00
CA ALA A 76 -29.27 -10.55 33.34
C ALA A 76 -30.67 -10.52 34.01
N SER A 77 -31.51 -11.51 33.74
CA SER A 77 -32.80 -11.65 34.40
C SER A 77 -33.10 -13.13 34.73
N ASN A 78 -34.01 -13.36 35.67
CA ASN A 78 -34.50 -14.70 35.93
C ASN A 78 -35.72 -15.06 35.08
N ARG A 79 -36.23 -14.15 34.24
CA ARG A 79 -37.30 -14.43 33.29
C ARG A 79 -37.06 -13.70 31.97
N ILE A 80 -37.14 -14.42 30.83
CA ILE A 80 -36.97 -13.90 29.48
C ILE A 80 -38.10 -14.39 28.58
N THR A 81 -38.63 -13.50 27.75
CA THR A 81 -39.49 -13.80 26.62
C THR A 81 -38.81 -13.48 25.32
N ILE A 82 -38.79 -14.40 24.37
CA ILE A 82 -38.26 -14.17 23.03
C ILE A 82 -39.42 -13.61 22.19
N LEU A 83 -39.34 -12.31 21.86
CA LEU A 83 -40.42 -11.61 21.21
C LEU A 83 -40.46 -11.86 19.70
N GLU A 84 -39.41 -11.49 19.02
CA GLU A 84 -39.31 -11.55 17.56
C GLU A 84 -37.84 -11.65 17.12
N GLU A 85 -37.61 -12.28 15.99
CA GLU A 85 -36.31 -12.22 15.31
C GLU A 85 -36.25 -10.94 14.49
N LEU A 86 -35.10 -10.27 14.56
CA LEU A 86 -34.85 -9.09 13.74
C LEU A 86 -34.48 -9.53 12.33
N ASP A 87 -35.08 -8.88 11.34
CA ASP A 87 -34.68 -9.07 9.97
C ASP A 87 -33.26 -8.50 9.70
N TYR A 88 -32.64 -9.05 8.68
CA TYR A 88 -31.31 -8.70 8.28
C TYR A 88 -31.12 -7.19 8.01
N LYS A 89 -32.12 -6.55 7.38
CA LYS A 89 -32.06 -5.14 7.04
C LYS A 89 -31.99 -4.27 8.30
N THR A 90 -32.83 -4.57 9.30
CA THR A 90 -32.83 -3.86 10.60
C THR A 90 -31.47 -3.98 11.29
N VAL A 91 -30.88 -5.18 11.30
CA VAL A 91 -29.55 -5.42 11.88
C VAL A 91 -28.47 -4.66 11.12
N PHE A 92 -28.51 -4.70 9.79
CA PHE A 92 -27.57 -4.03 8.92
C PHE A 92 -27.64 -2.50 9.03
N ASP A 93 -28.84 -1.92 9.09
CA ASP A 93 -29.05 -0.46 9.19
C ASP A 93 -28.44 0.14 10.47
N VAL A 94 -28.45 -0.62 11.56
CA VAL A 94 -27.76 -0.21 12.81
C VAL A 94 -26.26 -0.39 12.67
N HIS A 95 -25.83 -1.50 12.13
CA HIS A 95 -24.40 -1.85 11.96
C HIS A 95 -23.68 -0.91 11.00
N SER A 96 -24.37 -0.47 9.95
CA SER A 96 -23.81 0.40 8.90
C SER A 96 -23.45 1.81 9.39
N LYS A 97 -23.91 2.19 10.58
CA LYS A 97 -23.53 3.48 11.20
C LYS A 97 -22.13 3.46 11.81
N ASN A 98 -21.55 2.30 12.05
CA ASN A 98 -20.22 2.13 12.59
C ASN A 98 -19.27 1.56 11.51
N ILE A 99 -18.31 2.37 11.07
CA ILE A 99 -17.37 2.01 9.99
C ILE A 99 -16.49 0.80 10.39
N ASP A 100 -16.06 0.72 11.64
CA ASP A 100 -15.22 -0.38 12.11
C ASP A 100 -15.97 -1.71 12.04
N HIS A 101 -17.27 -1.69 12.35
CA HIS A 101 -18.12 -2.87 12.21
C HIS A 101 -18.30 -3.27 10.74
N LEU A 102 -18.45 -2.30 9.83
CA LEU A 102 -18.51 -2.60 8.38
C LEU A 102 -17.20 -3.19 7.86
N VAL A 103 -16.06 -2.68 8.31
CA VAL A 103 -14.74 -3.21 7.95
C VAL A 103 -14.62 -4.67 8.43
N MET A 104 -14.97 -4.95 9.68
CA MET A 104 -14.97 -6.33 10.20
C MET A 104 -15.92 -7.25 9.43
N LEU A 105 -17.09 -6.74 9.04
CA LEU A 105 -18.04 -7.46 8.20
C LEU A 105 -17.44 -7.83 6.85
N ILE A 106 -16.81 -6.87 6.19
CA ILE A 106 -16.17 -7.09 4.89
C ILE A 106 -15.05 -8.12 5.02
N GLN A 107 -14.26 -8.06 6.08
CA GLN A 107 -13.09 -8.94 6.28
C GLN A 107 -13.48 -10.39 6.63
N HIS A 108 -14.56 -10.58 7.39
CA HIS A 108 -14.90 -11.86 8.01
C HIS A 108 -16.31 -12.38 7.68
N GLY A 109 -17.19 -11.55 7.10
CA GLY A 109 -18.53 -11.90 6.70
C GLY A 109 -18.60 -12.72 5.40
N ASP A 110 -19.79 -13.11 5.02
CA ASP A 110 -20.09 -13.66 3.70
C ASP A 110 -20.18 -12.54 2.64
N ASP A 111 -20.29 -12.93 1.40
CA ASP A 111 -20.28 -12.01 0.26
C ASP A 111 -21.59 -11.27 0.03
N SER A 112 -22.68 -11.63 0.73
CA SER A 112 -24.03 -11.09 0.48
C SER A 112 -24.12 -9.57 0.71
N HIS A 113 -23.25 -9.02 1.55
CA HIS A 113 -23.25 -7.59 1.90
C HIS A 113 -22.44 -6.74 0.95
N LEU A 114 -21.50 -7.33 0.24
CA LEU A 114 -20.55 -6.61 -0.61
C LEU A 114 -21.25 -5.91 -1.76
N ASP A 115 -22.35 -6.49 -2.28
CA ASP A 115 -23.14 -5.88 -3.37
C ASP A 115 -23.74 -4.52 -2.97
N ILE A 116 -23.98 -4.30 -1.68
CA ILE A 116 -24.44 -3.00 -1.15
C ILE A 116 -23.24 -2.11 -0.83
N LEU A 117 -22.21 -2.68 -0.20
CA LEU A 117 -21.06 -1.94 0.32
C LEU A 117 -20.10 -1.44 -0.77
N VAL A 118 -20.14 -2.03 -1.96
CA VAL A 118 -19.35 -1.58 -3.11
C VAL A 118 -19.62 -0.12 -3.48
N ASN A 119 -20.84 0.38 -3.22
CA ASN A 119 -21.26 1.76 -3.46
C ASN A 119 -21.31 2.62 -2.19
N HIS A 120 -20.77 2.15 -1.08
CA HIS A 120 -20.87 2.86 0.20
C HIS A 120 -20.22 4.26 0.13
N PRO A 121 -20.82 5.31 0.74
CA PRO A 121 -20.30 6.68 0.67
C PRO A 121 -18.89 6.84 1.24
N ASN A 122 -18.53 6.07 2.27
CA ASN A 122 -17.22 6.13 2.90
C ASN A 122 -16.16 5.38 2.07
N THR A 123 -15.06 6.06 1.77
CA THR A 123 -13.93 5.54 0.98
C THR A 123 -13.27 4.33 1.64
N SER A 124 -13.09 4.32 2.97
CA SER A 124 -12.44 3.20 3.67
C SER A 124 -13.24 1.92 3.53
N VAL A 125 -14.57 2.00 3.55
CA VAL A 125 -15.45 0.84 3.32
C VAL A 125 -15.25 0.29 1.91
N ARG A 126 -15.26 1.16 0.89
CA ARG A 126 -15.02 0.72 -0.50
C ARG A 126 -13.59 0.17 -0.71
N CYS A 127 -12.58 0.72 -0.03
CA CYS A 127 -11.23 0.13 -0.03
C CYS A 127 -11.23 -1.29 0.54
N GLU A 128 -11.93 -1.55 1.64
CA GLU A 128 -12.01 -2.91 2.19
C GLU A 128 -12.76 -3.87 1.25
N VAL A 129 -13.83 -3.40 0.56
CA VAL A 129 -14.49 -4.18 -0.48
C VAL A 129 -13.52 -4.51 -1.62
N ALA A 130 -12.73 -3.53 -2.07
CA ALA A 130 -11.71 -3.76 -3.09
C ALA A 130 -10.67 -4.81 -2.65
N LYS A 131 -10.21 -4.76 -1.41
CA LYS A 131 -9.25 -5.75 -0.85
C LYS A 131 -9.78 -7.18 -0.85
N ARG A 132 -11.09 -7.38 -0.72
CA ARG A 132 -11.73 -8.71 -0.83
C ARG A 132 -11.53 -9.33 -2.21
N GLY A 133 -11.46 -8.51 -3.25
CA GLY A 133 -11.07 -8.94 -4.59
C GLY A 133 -12.12 -9.72 -5.38
N ARG A 134 -13.41 -9.63 -5.06
CA ARG A 134 -14.45 -10.25 -5.90
C ARG A 134 -14.44 -9.60 -7.29
N PRO A 135 -14.40 -10.39 -8.37
CA PRO A 135 -14.32 -9.86 -9.72
C PRO A 135 -15.38 -8.80 -10.03
N GLN A 136 -16.63 -9.02 -9.68
CA GLN A 136 -17.74 -8.08 -9.92
C GLN A 136 -17.56 -6.76 -9.16
N ASP A 137 -16.99 -6.76 -7.97
CA ASP A 137 -16.73 -5.54 -7.20
C ASP A 137 -15.57 -4.76 -7.81
N LEU A 138 -14.52 -5.45 -8.21
CA LEU A 138 -13.36 -4.82 -8.86
C LEU A 138 -13.75 -4.18 -10.19
N ASP A 139 -14.67 -4.79 -10.97
CA ASP A 139 -15.19 -4.23 -12.23
C ASP A 139 -15.93 -2.88 -12.01
N ILE A 140 -16.52 -2.69 -10.83
CA ILE A 140 -17.14 -1.42 -10.43
C ILE A 140 -16.05 -0.45 -9.91
N LEU A 141 -15.24 -0.92 -8.96
CA LEU A 141 -14.32 -0.08 -8.19
C LEU A 141 -13.08 0.38 -8.98
N VAL A 142 -12.76 -0.23 -10.11
CA VAL A 142 -11.71 0.23 -11.03
C VAL A 142 -11.94 1.66 -11.53
N ARG A 143 -13.19 2.13 -11.50
CA ARG A 143 -13.59 3.52 -11.84
C ARG A 143 -14.04 4.33 -10.65
N ASP A 144 -13.68 3.92 -9.43
CA ASP A 144 -14.08 4.65 -8.22
C ASP A 144 -13.57 6.09 -8.24
N ARG A 145 -14.36 7.01 -7.69
CA ARG A 145 -13.99 8.43 -7.56
C ARG A 145 -12.73 8.67 -6.74
N SER A 146 -12.42 7.78 -5.78
CA SER A 146 -11.23 7.87 -4.95
C SER A 146 -10.08 7.06 -5.56
N TRP A 147 -8.95 7.72 -5.79
CA TRP A 147 -7.74 7.04 -6.25
C TRP A 147 -7.25 5.96 -5.28
N LEU A 148 -7.50 6.11 -3.97
CA LEU A 148 -7.16 5.09 -2.97
C LEU A 148 -7.88 3.77 -3.22
N VAL A 149 -9.16 3.84 -3.61
CA VAL A 149 -9.94 2.63 -3.95
C VAL A 149 -9.41 2.00 -5.23
N ARG A 150 -9.17 2.81 -6.28
CA ARG A 150 -8.60 2.34 -7.54
C ARG A 150 -7.21 1.70 -7.34
N ARG A 151 -6.42 2.22 -6.39
CA ARG A 151 -5.13 1.63 -6.00
C ARG A 151 -5.29 0.25 -5.36
N GLU A 152 -6.30 0.06 -4.52
CA GLU A 152 -6.58 -1.28 -3.97
C GLU A 152 -7.00 -2.27 -5.07
N VAL A 153 -7.79 -1.82 -6.07
CA VAL A 153 -8.14 -2.64 -7.24
C VAL A 153 -6.87 -3.04 -8.01
N LEU A 154 -5.98 -2.09 -8.26
CA LEU A 154 -4.73 -2.32 -9.00
C LEU A 154 -3.85 -3.40 -8.35
N ARG A 155 -3.84 -3.52 -7.04
CA ARG A 155 -3.07 -4.55 -6.30
C ARG A 155 -3.42 -5.99 -6.69
N HIS A 156 -4.58 -6.23 -7.25
CA HIS A 156 -4.97 -7.54 -7.76
C HIS A 156 -4.32 -7.86 -9.12
N GLY A 157 -3.80 -6.87 -9.82
CA GLY A 157 -3.03 -7.04 -11.05
C GLY A 157 -3.82 -7.64 -12.21
N ARG A 158 -5.15 -7.53 -12.22
CA ARG A 158 -5.97 -8.07 -13.31
C ARG A 158 -5.69 -7.31 -14.61
N PRO A 159 -5.44 -8.02 -15.73
CA PRO A 159 -5.12 -7.37 -17.00
C PRO A 159 -6.13 -6.31 -17.43
N GLN A 160 -7.42 -6.60 -17.32
CA GLN A 160 -8.50 -5.66 -17.67
C GLN A 160 -8.51 -4.39 -16.83
N ASP A 161 -8.08 -4.46 -15.56
CA ASP A 161 -8.00 -3.29 -14.70
C ASP A 161 -6.80 -2.42 -15.10
N LEU A 162 -5.67 -3.04 -15.39
CA LEU A 162 -4.48 -2.35 -15.88
C LEU A 162 -4.75 -1.62 -17.18
N ASP A 163 -5.53 -2.21 -18.11
CA ASP A 163 -5.93 -1.58 -19.39
C ASP A 163 -6.75 -0.28 -19.18
N ILE A 164 -7.45 -0.19 -18.06
CA ILE A 164 -8.19 1.02 -17.65
C ILE A 164 -7.25 2.00 -16.93
N LEU A 165 -6.51 1.50 -15.95
CA LEU A 165 -5.74 2.30 -15.00
C LEU A 165 -4.44 2.89 -15.59
N VAL A 166 -3.96 2.38 -16.72
CA VAL A 166 -2.83 2.95 -17.47
C VAL A 166 -3.06 4.42 -17.86
N ARG A 167 -4.33 4.85 -17.96
CA ARG A 167 -4.73 6.23 -18.27
C ARG A 167 -5.41 6.93 -17.09
N ASP A 168 -5.17 6.47 -15.87
CA ASP A 168 -5.77 7.05 -14.69
C ASP A 168 -5.42 8.54 -14.53
N SER A 169 -6.35 9.31 -13.99
CA SER A 169 -6.13 10.74 -13.75
C SER A 169 -5.05 11.02 -12.71
N HIS A 170 -4.84 10.08 -11.77
CA HIS A 170 -3.87 10.22 -10.69
C HIS A 170 -2.52 9.58 -11.06
N TRP A 171 -1.44 10.35 -10.99
CA TRP A 171 -0.10 9.91 -11.36
C TRP A 171 0.37 8.65 -10.60
N ALA A 172 0.07 8.55 -9.30
CA ALA A 172 0.51 7.41 -8.49
C ALA A 172 -0.12 6.08 -8.97
N ILE A 173 -1.33 6.11 -9.53
CA ILE A 173 -1.93 4.91 -10.14
C ILE A 173 -1.18 4.54 -11.40
N ARG A 174 -0.88 5.51 -12.27
CA ARG A 174 -0.12 5.26 -13.50
C ARG A 174 1.31 4.78 -13.20
N SER A 175 1.96 5.33 -12.16
CA SER A 175 3.26 4.84 -11.68
C SER A 175 3.18 3.41 -11.15
N ASP A 176 2.14 3.07 -10.36
CA ASP A 176 1.93 1.70 -9.90
C ASP A 176 1.62 0.75 -11.09
N VAL A 177 0.94 1.22 -12.17
CA VAL A 177 0.77 0.45 -13.42
C VAL A 177 2.11 0.23 -14.11
N ALA A 178 2.97 1.26 -14.20
CA ALA A 178 4.32 1.12 -14.74
C ALA A 178 5.14 0.07 -13.97
N TYR A 179 5.03 0.04 -12.65
CA TYR A 179 5.69 -0.96 -11.79
C TYR A 179 5.34 -2.41 -12.17
N HIS A 180 4.12 -2.68 -12.64
CA HIS A 180 3.75 -4.02 -13.14
C HIS A 180 4.50 -4.41 -14.42
N GLY A 181 5.02 -3.48 -15.17
CA GLY A 181 5.97 -3.71 -16.26
C GLY A 181 5.39 -4.40 -17.50
N ARG A 182 4.08 -4.37 -17.74
CA ARG A 182 3.52 -4.89 -19.00
C ARG A 182 4.00 -4.01 -20.17
N HIS A 183 4.52 -4.66 -21.22
CA HIS A 183 5.10 -3.96 -22.37
C HIS A 183 4.16 -2.92 -22.96
N GLN A 184 2.90 -3.28 -23.19
CA GLN A 184 1.88 -2.38 -23.73
C GLN A 184 1.58 -1.16 -22.85
N ASP A 185 1.72 -1.28 -21.53
CA ASP A 185 1.53 -0.15 -20.62
C ASP A 185 2.75 0.76 -20.63
N LEU A 186 3.95 0.17 -20.61
CA LEU A 186 5.19 0.92 -20.67
C LEU A 186 5.31 1.72 -21.99
N ASP A 187 4.81 1.17 -23.12
CA ASP A 187 4.77 1.88 -24.41
C ASP A 187 3.91 3.17 -24.35
N ILE A 188 2.91 3.18 -23.47
CA ILE A 188 2.08 4.37 -23.21
C ILE A 188 2.77 5.31 -22.21
N LEU A 189 3.25 4.74 -21.10
CA LEU A 189 3.72 5.49 -19.93
C LEU A 189 5.12 6.09 -20.08
N VAL A 190 5.90 5.67 -21.09
CA VAL A 190 7.18 6.29 -21.41
C VAL A 190 7.03 7.77 -21.80
N HIS A 191 5.86 8.18 -22.25
CA HIS A 191 5.51 9.57 -22.59
C HIS A 191 4.59 10.22 -21.54
N ASP A 192 4.53 9.69 -20.32
CA ASP A 192 3.66 10.24 -19.29
C ASP A 192 4.06 11.67 -18.93
N ARG A 193 3.08 12.51 -18.65
CA ARG A 193 3.31 13.92 -18.24
C ARG A 193 4.00 14.05 -16.87
N ASP A 194 3.91 13.02 -16.02
CA ASP A 194 4.47 13.02 -14.66
C ASP A 194 5.83 12.31 -14.66
N GLU A 195 6.85 12.97 -14.17
CA GLU A 195 8.23 12.47 -14.13
C GLU A 195 8.35 11.21 -13.26
N SER A 196 7.55 11.09 -12.21
CA SER A 196 7.55 9.89 -11.35
C SER A 196 7.10 8.64 -12.08
N VAL A 197 6.19 8.79 -13.04
CA VAL A 197 5.73 7.70 -13.90
C VAL A 197 6.82 7.31 -14.90
N ARG A 198 7.45 8.30 -15.58
CA ARG A 198 8.55 8.05 -16.52
C ARG A 198 9.78 7.47 -15.81
N LEU A 199 10.06 7.91 -14.58
CA LEU A 199 11.10 7.31 -13.73
C LEU A 199 10.86 5.83 -13.48
N GLU A 200 9.61 5.43 -13.21
CA GLU A 200 9.26 4.03 -12.99
C GLU A 200 9.43 3.21 -14.29
N VAL A 201 9.05 3.78 -15.45
CA VAL A 201 9.32 3.18 -16.75
C VAL A 201 10.83 2.98 -16.98
N ALA A 202 11.65 4.00 -16.67
CA ALA A 202 13.11 3.91 -16.80
C ALA A 202 13.71 2.78 -15.97
N ARG A 203 13.14 2.45 -14.80
CA ARG A 203 13.62 1.36 -13.93
C ARG A 203 13.53 -0.02 -14.56
N HIS A 204 12.59 -0.23 -15.48
CA HIS A 204 12.48 -1.51 -16.20
C HIS A 204 13.61 -1.74 -17.21
N GLY A 205 14.27 -0.68 -17.67
CA GLY A 205 15.45 -0.78 -18.51
C GLY A 205 15.21 -1.34 -19.93
N ARG A 206 13.98 -1.27 -20.45
CA ARG A 206 13.71 -1.68 -21.85
C ARG A 206 14.46 -0.79 -22.82
N PRO A 207 15.20 -1.37 -23.79
CA PRO A 207 16.01 -0.59 -24.72
C PRO A 207 15.28 0.57 -25.39
N GLN A 208 14.09 0.33 -25.93
CA GLN A 208 13.30 1.35 -26.61
C GLN A 208 12.84 2.50 -25.70
N ASP A 209 12.58 2.21 -24.41
CA ASP A 209 12.19 3.24 -23.44
C ASP A 209 13.38 4.09 -23.05
N LEU A 210 14.52 3.45 -22.81
CA LEU A 210 15.74 4.15 -22.45
C LEU A 210 16.24 5.06 -23.59
N ASP A 211 16.03 4.66 -24.86
CA ASP A 211 16.36 5.51 -26.03
C ASP A 211 15.58 6.84 -26.00
N ILE A 212 14.32 6.79 -25.52
CA ILE A 212 13.49 7.98 -25.37
C ILE A 212 13.89 8.76 -24.12
N LEU A 213 14.01 8.07 -22.98
CA LEU A 213 14.21 8.68 -21.66
C LEU A 213 15.64 9.18 -21.42
N ALA A 214 16.60 8.86 -22.28
CA ALA A 214 17.92 9.48 -22.26
C ALA A 214 17.86 10.99 -22.57
N HIS A 215 16.78 11.45 -23.16
CA HIS A 215 16.52 12.86 -23.49
C HIS A 215 15.39 13.46 -22.61
N ASP A 216 15.05 12.83 -21.50
CA ASP A 216 13.97 13.30 -20.63
C ASP A 216 14.28 14.67 -20.02
N ASP A 217 13.26 15.52 -19.88
CA ASP A 217 13.40 16.82 -19.23
C ASP A 217 13.80 16.71 -17.75
N ASP A 218 13.38 15.63 -17.08
CA ASP A 218 13.66 15.41 -15.66
C ASP A 218 15.00 14.69 -15.45
N LYS A 219 15.86 15.30 -14.66
CA LYS A 219 17.21 14.78 -14.35
C LYS A 219 17.20 13.44 -13.59
N TYR A 220 16.19 13.15 -12.77
CA TYR A 220 16.12 11.88 -12.05
C TYR A 220 15.78 10.72 -12.99
N VAL A 221 15.01 10.99 -14.04
CA VAL A 221 14.76 10.05 -15.13
C VAL A 221 16.06 9.77 -15.88
N ARG A 222 16.77 10.83 -16.37
CA ARG A 222 18.07 10.69 -17.08
C ARG A 222 19.11 9.99 -16.22
N ARG A 223 19.17 10.31 -14.91
CA ARG A 223 20.05 9.64 -13.94
C ARG A 223 19.79 8.15 -13.85
N ASN A 224 18.51 7.75 -13.89
CA ASN A 224 18.13 6.33 -13.88
C ASN A 224 18.54 5.64 -15.18
N VAL A 225 18.36 6.31 -16.32
CA VAL A 225 18.86 5.82 -17.61
C VAL A 225 20.38 5.61 -17.57
N ALA A 226 21.14 6.57 -17.05
CA ALA A 226 22.60 6.45 -16.89
C ALA A 226 22.98 5.22 -16.05
N ASN A 227 22.21 4.86 -15.02
CA ASN A 227 22.49 3.70 -14.17
C ASN A 227 22.44 2.35 -14.92
N HIS A 228 21.69 2.25 -16.03
CA HIS A 228 21.67 1.03 -16.84
C HIS A 228 22.96 0.82 -17.64
N GLY A 229 23.74 1.86 -17.88
CA GLY A 229 25.09 1.74 -18.47
C GLY A 229 25.13 1.35 -19.94
N ARG A 230 24.03 1.53 -20.70
CA ARG A 230 24.03 1.19 -22.13
C ARG A 230 24.93 2.17 -22.90
N PRO A 231 25.79 1.67 -23.80
CA PRO A 231 26.75 2.51 -24.51
C PRO A 231 26.14 3.70 -25.23
N GLN A 232 25.00 3.53 -25.89
CA GLN A 232 24.34 4.61 -26.63
C GLN A 232 23.82 5.70 -25.70
N ASP A 233 23.27 5.35 -24.53
CA ASP A 233 22.75 6.32 -23.57
C ASP A 233 23.88 7.10 -22.91
N LEU A 234 24.96 6.41 -22.53
CA LEU A 234 26.13 7.03 -21.94
C LEU A 234 26.82 8.01 -22.90
N ASN A 235 26.79 7.75 -24.23
CA ASN A 235 27.31 8.70 -25.22
C ASN A 235 26.54 10.04 -25.23
N ILE A 236 25.28 10.02 -24.88
CA ILE A 236 24.42 11.21 -24.74
C ILE A 236 24.69 11.87 -23.38
N LEU A 237 24.58 11.06 -22.31
CA LEU A 237 24.55 11.52 -20.92
C LEU A 237 25.93 11.93 -20.36
N VAL A 238 27.03 11.65 -21.08
CA VAL A 238 28.38 12.13 -20.69
C VAL A 238 28.48 13.65 -20.69
N HIS A 239 27.62 14.32 -21.45
CA HIS A 239 27.53 15.78 -21.55
C HIS A 239 26.29 16.36 -20.88
N ASP A 240 25.64 15.58 -19.98
CA ASP A 240 24.42 16.03 -19.32
C ASP A 240 24.67 17.30 -18.48
N GLU A 241 23.67 18.18 -18.42
CA GLU A 241 23.75 19.39 -17.62
C GLU A 241 23.79 19.10 -16.10
N ASP A 242 23.21 17.99 -15.65
CA ASP A 242 23.18 17.60 -14.24
C ASP A 242 24.41 16.76 -13.88
N ASP A 243 25.15 17.23 -12.89
CA ASP A 243 26.39 16.61 -12.39
C ASP A 243 26.20 15.20 -11.86
N TYR A 244 25.05 14.90 -11.26
CA TYR A 244 24.74 13.54 -10.77
C TYR A 244 24.48 12.55 -11.91
N VAL A 245 23.99 13.01 -13.06
CA VAL A 245 23.90 12.17 -14.26
C VAL A 245 25.32 11.83 -14.73
N ARG A 246 26.21 12.84 -14.86
CA ARG A 246 27.61 12.64 -15.25
C ARG A 246 28.39 11.78 -14.25
N ILE A 247 28.11 11.90 -12.93
CA ILE A 247 28.65 10.99 -11.91
C ILE A 247 28.27 9.52 -12.20
N ASN A 248 27.00 9.25 -12.59
CA ASN A 248 26.59 7.90 -12.91
C ASN A 248 27.26 7.39 -14.20
N VAL A 249 27.44 8.25 -15.19
CA VAL A 249 28.23 7.90 -16.38
C VAL A 249 29.68 7.55 -16.00
N ALA A 250 30.32 8.36 -15.17
CA ALA A 250 31.67 8.09 -14.69
C ALA A 250 31.83 6.76 -13.98
N LYS A 251 30.83 6.34 -13.20
CA LYS A 251 30.84 5.05 -12.48
C LYS A 251 30.95 3.83 -13.37
N HIS A 252 30.48 3.90 -14.62
CA HIS A 252 30.59 2.77 -15.57
C HIS A 252 32.01 2.57 -16.11
N GLY A 253 32.88 3.59 -16.06
CA GLY A 253 34.28 3.45 -16.33
C GLY A 253 34.64 3.19 -17.80
N ARG A 254 33.76 3.54 -18.76
CA ARG A 254 34.10 3.39 -20.18
C ARG A 254 35.26 4.36 -20.55
N PRO A 255 36.31 3.88 -21.23
CA PRO A 255 37.48 4.70 -21.53
C PRO A 255 37.14 6.04 -22.17
N GLN A 256 36.26 6.06 -23.20
CA GLN A 256 35.90 7.29 -23.90
C GLN A 256 35.14 8.29 -23.03
N ASP A 257 34.33 7.82 -22.05
CA ASP A 257 33.61 8.70 -21.13
C ASP A 257 34.59 9.31 -20.10
N LEU A 258 35.49 8.48 -19.58
CA LEU A 258 36.48 8.93 -18.62
C LEU A 258 37.45 9.94 -19.24
N ASP A 259 37.78 9.80 -20.55
CA ASP A 259 38.64 10.80 -21.29
C ASP A 259 37.97 12.19 -21.34
N ILE A 260 36.64 12.24 -21.31
CA ILE A 260 35.86 13.50 -21.25
C ILE A 260 35.76 13.97 -19.79
N LEU A 261 35.29 13.08 -18.89
CA LEU A 261 34.91 13.42 -17.52
C LEU A 261 36.12 13.67 -16.60
N VAL A 262 37.35 13.36 -17.01
CA VAL A 262 38.57 13.72 -16.27
C VAL A 262 38.74 15.24 -16.14
N HIS A 263 38.11 16.01 -17.02
CA HIS A 263 38.11 17.47 -17.03
C HIS A 263 36.78 18.08 -16.58
N ASP A 264 35.89 17.30 -15.96
CA ASP A 264 34.60 17.80 -15.54
C ASP A 264 34.73 18.95 -14.54
N GLU A 265 33.84 19.92 -14.61
CA GLU A 265 33.83 21.06 -13.68
C GLU A 265 33.53 20.64 -12.24
N TYR A 266 32.79 19.53 -12.04
CA TYR A 266 32.35 19.08 -10.72
C TYR A 266 33.31 18.04 -10.13
N GLU A 267 33.88 18.34 -8.96
CA GLU A 267 34.92 17.53 -8.32
C GLU A 267 34.46 16.09 -8.05
N TYR A 268 33.16 15.85 -7.74
CA TYR A 268 32.66 14.47 -7.49
C TYR A 268 32.61 13.61 -8.76
N VAL A 269 32.48 14.22 -9.95
CA VAL A 269 32.65 13.52 -11.23
C VAL A 269 34.09 13.06 -11.36
N ARG A 270 35.06 14.00 -11.20
CA ARG A 270 36.50 13.72 -11.27
C ARG A 270 36.96 12.70 -10.22
N ILE A 271 36.38 12.75 -8.99
CA ILE A 271 36.60 11.71 -7.97
C ILE A 271 36.20 10.32 -8.48
N ASN A 272 35.05 10.19 -9.17
CA ASN A 272 34.62 8.91 -9.71
C ASN A 272 35.52 8.46 -10.88
N VAL A 273 36.03 9.36 -11.69
CA VAL A 273 37.06 9.05 -12.69
C VAL A 273 38.33 8.50 -12.02
N ALA A 274 38.85 9.16 -10.98
CA ALA A 274 40.03 8.72 -10.24
C ALA A 274 39.91 7.30 -9.67
N LYS A 275 38.72 6.91 -9.23
CA LYS A 275 38.44 5.56 -8.66
C LYS A 275 38.71 4.40 -9.65
N HIS A 276 38.66 4.64 -10.94
CA HIS A 276 38.95 3.62 -11.95
C HIS A 276 40.46 3.35 -12.09
N GLY A 277 41.33 4.22 -11.57
CA GLY A 277 42.77 3.98 -11.48
C GLY A 277 43.48 3.93 -12.82
N ARG A 278 42.94 4.49 -13.92
CA ARG A 278 43.61 4.52 -15.21
C ARG A 278 44.83 5.46 -15.14
N PRO A 279 46.04 4.99 -15.53
CA PRO A 279 47.25 5.79 -15.40
C PRO A 279 47.16 7.18 -16.06
N GLN A 280 46.54 7.29 -17.25
CA GLN A 280 46.38 8.59 -17.93
C GLN A 280 45.52 9.58 -17.14
N ASP A 281 44.42 9.09 -16.50
CA ASP A 281 43.54 9.93 -15.70
C ASP A 281 44.23 10.37 -14.41
N LEU A 282 44.90 9.45 -13.74
CA LEU A 282 45.63 9.73 -12.50
C LEU A 282 46.74 10.75 -12.73
N ASN A 283 47.45 10.70 -13.89
CA ASN A 283 48.46 11.68 -14.27
C ASN A 283 47.90 13.11 -14.41
N ILE A 284 46.64 13.23 -14.81
CA ILE A 284 45.94 14.53 -14.89
C ILE A 284 45.49 14.95 -13.49
N LEU A 285 44.77 14.05 -12.79
CA LEU A 285 44.08 14.36 -11.54
C LEU A 285 45.03 14.48 -10.33
N VAL A 286 46.28 14.05 -10.41
CA VAL A 286 47.29 14.27 -9.36
C VAL A 286 47.54 15.76 -9.11
N HIS A 287 47.29 16.61 -10.10
CA HIS A 287 47.43 18.06 -10.04
C HIS A 287 46.09 18.79 -9.92
N ASP A 288 45.02 18.07 -9.59
CA ASP A 288 43.67 18.64 -9.46
C ASP A 288 43.65 19.76 -8.40
N GLU A 289 42.84 20.77 -8.63
CA GLU A 289 42.66 21.88 -7.67
C GLU A 289 41.99 21.41 -6.36
N ASP A 290 41.08 20.42 -6.46
CA ASP A 290 40.36 19.90 -5.31
C ASP A 290 41.16 18.83 -4.55
N GLU A 291 41.28 19.01 -3.23
CA GLU A 291 42.03 18.10 -2.35
C GLU A 291 41.42 16.70 -2.30
N CYS A 292 40.08 16.57 -2.36
CA CYS A 292 39.41 15.27 -2.29
C CYS A 292 39.69 14.47 -3.57
N VAL A 293 39.81 15.12 -4.73
CA VAL A 293 40.21 14.47 -5.96
C VAL A 293 41.64 13.92 -5.81
N ARG A 294 42.63 14.79 -5.44
CA ARG A 294 44.01 14.36 -5.22
C ARG A 294 44.14 13.24 -4.20
N ARG A 295 43.35 13.28 -3.12
CA ARG A 295 43.32 12.21 -2.11
C ARG A 295 42.79 10.88 -2.66
N ASN A 296 41.83 10.90 -3.59
CA ASN A 296 41.34 9.67 -4.26
C ASN A 296 42.43 9.17 -5.26
N VAL A 297 43.14 10.04 -5.97
CA VAL A 297 44.28 9.64 -6.78
C VAL A 297 45.31 8.89 -5.93
N ALA A 298 45.69 9.43 -4.75
CA ALA A 298 46.62 8.77 -3.84
C ALA A 298 46.19 7.37 -3.36
N LYS A 299 44.88 7.12 -3.26
CA LYS A 299 44.34 5.79 -2.86
C LYS A 299 44.40 4.76 -3.99
N HIS A 300 44.29 5.21 -5.24
CA HIS A 300 44.17 4.35 -6.41
C HIS A 300 45.39 4.38 -7.31
N GLY A 301 46.32 5.31 -7.06
CA GLY A 301 47.59 5.50 -7.81
C GLY A 301 48.74 4.64 -7.30
N HIS A 302 49.85 4.68 -8.00
CA HIS A 302 51.10 4.02 -7.61
C HIS A 302 51.71 4.68 -6.35
N PRO A 303 52.44 3.92 -5.50
CA PRO A 303 53.08 4.45 -4.28
C PRO A 303 54.02 5.66 -4.52
N GLN A 304 54.46 5.90 -5.74
CA GLN A 304 55.30 7.04 -6.12
C GLN A 304 54.54 8.38 -6.10
N ASP A 305 53.20 8.38 -6.24
CA ASP A 305 52.37 9.58 -6.29
C ASP A 305 52.13 10.17 -4.92
N SER A 306 52.32 9.40 -3.84
CA SER A 306 52.16 9.87 -2.46
C SER A 306 53.14 10.95 -2.05
N ASN A 307 54.26 11.09 -2.74
CA ASN A 307 55.25 12.15 -2.47
C ASN A 307 54.91 13.52 -3.08
N ILE A 308 54.00 13.53 -4.08
CA ILE A 308 53.56 14.77 -4.76
C ILE A 308 52.41 15.44 -4.02
N LEU A 309 51.66 14.65 -3.22
CA LEU A 309 50.39 15.05 -2.60
C LEU A 309 50.54 15.83 -1.29
N GLY A 310 51.77 16.03 -0.78
CA GLY A 310 51.99 16.82 0.44
C GLY A 310 51.22 16.36 1.69
N CYS A 311 50.83 15.09 1.73
CA CYS A 311 50.19 14.51 2.91
C CYS A 311 51.28 14.27 3.98
N ASP A 312 51.52 15.26 4.83
CA ASP A 312 52.22 15.05 6.09
C ASP A 312 51.54 13.87 6.83
N LYS A 313 52.36 12.90 7.14
CA LYS A 313 51.97 11.78 8.01
C LYS A 313 51.55 12.38 9.36
N VAL A 314 50.24 12.50 9.57
CA VAL A 314 49.75 12.61 10.94
C VAL A 314 49.78 11.19 11.51
N ALA A 315 50.67 11.03 12.46
CA ALA A 315 50.97 9.84 13.22
C ALA A 315 49.74 9.38 14.08
#